data_2db461f7a1b440e4442f61f3108d75d4
#
_entry.id   2db461f7a1b440e4442f61f3108d75d4
#
_cell.length_a   1.000
_cell.length_b   1.000
_cell.length_c   1.000
_cell.angle_alpha   90.00
_cell.angle_beta   90.00
_cell.angle_gamma   90.00
#
_symmetry.space_group_name_H-M   'P 1'
#
loop_
_entity.id
_entity.type
_entity.pdbx_description
1 polymer ?
#
loop_
_entity_poly.entity_id
_entity_poly.type
_entity_poly.pdbx_seq_one_letter_code
_entity_poly.pdbx_strand_id
1 'polypeptide(L)'
;MGSKAVNQIILINVATFLITGALYVFFFLFNKLEIYRYYIKYVQLPASFMQLAQQPWSLVTYMFLHAGIFHILFNMLWLYWLGKSLSEYQGDTKVWYTYVFGGLLGGMLFMIAFNVFPVFKPTISYSYAVGASAGVMAILTALATLIPNQRIVLFLFGEIKMKWFTLIVFAIDFLMIGGNNAGGHIAHIGGAIWGFLYITLLKRGIDIYMPFQRFFAQLKQYRTRKKGMKIVHSAYSVEYQSKAGYISEHIERVQVSSQNDDEIPTQEEIDRILDKILEKGIHSLTKKERETLSKFKDV
;
A
#
# COMPACT_ATOMS: atom_id res chain seq x y z
N MET A 1 -0.38 17.56 -4.64
CA MET A 1 0.31 16.36 -5.15
C MET A 1 -0.64 15.16 -5.04
N GLY A 2 -0.68 14.24 -6.02
CA GLY A 2 -1.54 13.05 -5.95
C GLY A 2 -1.01 12.03 -4.94
N SER A 3 -1.91 11.21 -4.37
CA SER A 3 -1.52 10.09 -3.49
C SER A 3 -0.64 9.10 -4.24
N LYS A 4 0.56 8.84 -3.72
CA LYS A 4 1.50 7.87 -4.31
C LYS A 4 0.92 6.44 -4.27
N ALA A 5 0.23 6.07 -3.18
CA ALA A 5 -0.38 4.76 -3.03
C ALA A 5 -1.47 4.52 -4.08
N VAL A 6 -2.38 5.48 -4.25
CA VAL A 6 -3.46 5.40 -5.24
C VAL A 6 -2.91 5.23 -6.65
N ASN A 7 -1.92 6.06 -7.02
CA ASN A 7 -1.29 5.96 -8.34
C ASN A 7 -0.60 4.61 -8.56
N GLN A 8 0.05 4.06 -7.53
CA GLN A 8 0.67 2.74 -7.61
C GLN A 8 -0.37 1.63 -7.80
N ILE A 9 -1.47 1.65 -7.02
CA ILE A 9 -2.52 0.63 -7.13
C ILE A 9 -3.17 0.72 -8.52
N ILE A 10 -3.49 1.93 -9.00
CA ILE A 10 -4.04 2.13 -10.36
C ILE A 10 -3.07 1.59 -11.41
N LEU A 11 -1.79 1.94 -11.34
CA LEU A 11 -0.78 1.49 -12.29
C LEU A 11 -0.68 -0.04 -12.36
N ILE A 12 -0.67 -0.71 -11.20
CA ILE A 12 -0.65 -2.18 -11.14
C ILE A 12 -1.89 -2.77 -11.80
N ASN A 13 -3.08 -2.25 -11.49
CA ASN A 13 -4.34 -2.72 -12.07
C ASN A 13 -4.37 -2.53 -13.60
N VAL A 14 -3.98 -1.33 -14.09
CA VAL A 14 -3.94 -1.03 -15.52
C VAL A 14 -2.89 -1.90 -16.23
N ALA A 15 -1.69 -2.04 -15.66
CA ALA A 15 -0.65 -2.89 -16.23
C ALA A 15 -1.11 -4.35 -16.32
N THR A 16 -1.72 -4.89 -15.24
CA THR A 16 -2.26 -6.26 -15.23
C THR A 16 -3.35 -6.43 -16.28
N PHE A 17 -4.26 -5.46 -16.43
CA PHE A 17 -5.32 -5.50 -17.44
C PHE A 17 -4.76 -5.51 -18.86
N LEU A 18 -3.77 -4.65 -19.14
CA LEU A 18 -3.11 -4.60 -20.45
C LEU A 18 -2.34 -5.89 -20.76
N ILE A 19 -1.60 -6.43 -19.78
CA ILE A 19 -0.86 -7.70 -19.96
C ILE A 19 -1.81 -8.85 -20.22
N THR A 20 -2.87 -9.00 -19.41
CA THR A 20 -3.84 -10.09 -19.60
C THR A 20 -4.62 -9.93 -20.90
N GLY A 21 -4.93 -8.70 -21.32
CA GLY A 21 -5.56 -8.41 -22.61
C GLY A 21 -4.64 -8.74 -23.79
N ALA A 22 -3.37 -8.36 -23.71
CA ALA A 22 -2.38 -8.70 -24.74
C ALA A 22 -2.17 -10.22 -24.87
N LEU A 23 -2.10 -10.93 -23.75
CA LEU A 23 -2.03 -12.40 -23.75
C LEU A 23 -3.28 -13.04 -24.36
N TYR A 24 -4.48 -12.50 -24.06
CA TYR A 24 -5.72 -12.95 -24.67
C TYR A 24 -5.66 -12.82 -26.21
N VAL A 25 -5.29 -11.63 -26.72
CA VAL A 25 -5.18 -11.38 -28.17
C VAL A 25 -4.14 -12.30 -28.80
N PHE A 26 -2.97 -12.44 -28.16
CA PHE A 26 -1.92 -13.34 -28.66
C PHE A 26 -2.43 -14.79 -28.80
N PHE A 27 -2.97 -15.37 -27.76
CA PHE A 27 -3.48 -16.75 -27.81
C PHE A 27 -4.71 -16.90 -28.70
N PHE A 28 -5.52 -15.86 -28.85
CA PHE A 28 -6.64 -15.83 -29.83
C PHE A 28 -6.13 -15.93 -31.27
N LEU A 29 -5.15 -15.10 -31.64
CA LEU A 29 -4.59 -15.08 -32.99
C LEU A 29 -3.90 -16.41 -33.40
N PHE A 30 -3.33 -17.10 -32.41
CA PHE A 30 -2.70 -18.42 -32.64
C PHE A 30 -3.65 -19.60 -32.44
N ASN A 31 -4.97 -19.35 -32.26
CA ASN A 31 -5.97 -20.40 -32.02
C ASN A 31 -5.63 -21.31 -30.81
N LYS A 32 -5.11 -20.68 -29.72
CA LYS A 32 -4.66 -21.37 -28.49
C LYS A 32 -5.34 -20.81 -27.22
N LEU A 33 -6.61 -20.45 -27.34
CA LEU A 33 -7.36 -19.83 -26.22
C LEU A 33 -7.47 -20.75 -24.99
N GLU A 34 -7.32 -22.05 -25.11
CA GLU A 34 -7.30 -22.98 -23.97
C GLU A 34 -6.14 -22.67 -23.03
N ILE A 35 -4.96 -22.29 -23.59
CA ILE A 35 -3.78 -21.93 -22.79
C ILE A 35 -4.07 -20.65 -21.99
N TYR A 36 -4.68 -19.65 -22.63
CA TYR A 36 -5.10 -18.45 -21.91
C TYR A 36 -6.12 -18.73 -20.80
N ARG A 37 -7.16 -19.57 -21.09
CA ARG A 37 -8.17 -19.97 -20.11
C ARG A 37 -7.56 -20.71 -18.93
N TYR A 38 -6.56 -21.56 -19.18
CA TYR A 38 -5.83 -22.25 -18.14
C TYR A 38 -5.06 -21.25 -17.26
N TYR A 39 -4.26 -20.36 -17.87
CA TYR A 39 -3.50 -19.33 -17.18
C TYR A 39 -4.39 -18.43 -16.32
N ILE A 40 -5.49 -17.91 -16.87
CA ILE A 40 -6.32 -16.94 -16.16
C ILE A 40 -7.00 -17.58 -14.93
N LYS A 41 -7.34 -18.87 -14.98
CA LYS A 41 -7.88 -19.60 -13.81
C LYS A 41 -6.91 -19.65 -12.64
N TYR A 42 -5.60 -19.72 -12.89
CA TYR A 42 -4.59 -19.77 -11.83
C TYR A 42 -4.39 -18.45 -11.10
N VAL A 43 -4.82 -17.33 -11.66
CA VAL A 43 -4.69 -15.98 -11.06
C VAL A 43 -6.00 -15.42 -10.58
N GLN A 44 -7.15 -15.99 -10.98
CA GLN A 44 -8.48 -15.69 -10.44
C GLN A 44 -8.70 -16.40 -9.10
N LEU A 45 -9.49 -15.81 -8.21
CA LEU A 45 -9.84 -16.44 -6.93
C LEU A 45 -10.94 -17.49 -7.12
N PRO A 46 -10.65 -18.79 -6.92
CA PRO A 46 -11.66 -19.83 -7.00
C PRO A 46 -12.60 -19.82 -5.78
N ALA A 47 -13.86 -20.23 -5.97
CA ALA A 47 -14.76 -20.44 -4.86
C ALA A 47 -14.41 -21.71 -4.04
N SER A 48 -13.72 -22.66 -4.63
CA SER A 48 -13.34 -23.93 -4.01
C SER A 48 -12.11 -23.76 -3.09
N PHE A 49 -12.22 -24.16 -1.81
CA PHE A 49 -11.08 -24.20 -0.88
C PHE A 49 -9.95 -25.14 -1.36
N MET A 50 -10.34 -26.28 -1.98
CA MET A 50 -9.34 -27.22 -2.51
C MET A 50 -8.53 -26.60 -3.65
N GLN A 51 -9.17 -25.85 -4.54
CA GLN A 51 -8.47 -25.13 -5.61
C GLN A 51 -7.61 -23.99 -5.04
N LEU A 52 -8.11 -23.25 -4.02
CA LEU A 52 -7.30 -22.22 -3.36
C LEU A 52 -6.03 -22.81 -2.74
N ALA A 53 -6.09 -23.99 -2.13
CA ALA A 53 -4.89 -24.64 -1.57
C ALA A 53 -3.83 -24.93 -2.62
N GLN A 54 -4.22 -25.12 -3.89
CA GLN A 54 -3.31 -25.31 -5.02
C GLN A 54 -2.80 -23.99 -5.63
N GLN A 55 -3.51 -22.89 -5.42
CA GLN A 55 -3.18 -21.55 -5.94
C GLN A 55 -3.39 -20.43 -4.90
N PRO A 56 -2.71 -20.48 -3.73
CA PRO A 56 -2.96 -19.56 -2.62
C PRO A 56 -2.69 -18.09 -2.96
N TRP A 57 -1.82 -17.82 -3.92
CA TRP A 57 -1.56 -16.47 -4.43
C TRP A 57 -2.81 -15.81 -5.02
N SER A 58 -3.77 -16.62 -5.51
CA SER A 58 -5.01 -16.11 -6.12
C SER A 58 -5.84 -15.26 -5.16
N LEU A 59 -5.68 -15.45 -3.85
CA LEU A 59 -6.30 -14.60 -2.82
C LEU A 59 -5.84 -13.13 -2.88
N VAL A 60 -4.70 -12.88 -3.52
CA VAL A 60 -4.16 -11.53 -3.74
C VAL A 60 -4.27 -11.12 -5.21
N THR A 61 -3.93 -12.01 -6.15
CA THR A 61 -3.85 -11.65 -7.57
C THR A 61 -5.21 -11.28 -8.16
N TYR A 62 -6.30 -11.87 -7.68
CA TYR A 62 -7.66 -11.58 -8.16
C TYR A 62 -8.03 -10.10 -8.05
N MET A 63 -7.49 -9.37 -7.04
CA MET A 63 -7.77 -7.96 -6.78
C MET A 63 -7.29 -7.03 -7.90
N PHE A 64 -6.41 -7.53 -8.77
CA PHE A 64 -5.80 -6.76 -9.86
C PHE A 64 -6.31 -7.19 -11.24
N LEU A 65 -7.15 -8.21 -11.32
CA LEU A 65 -7.77 -8.70 -12.55
C LEU A 65 -9.11 -8.01 -12.80
N HIS A 66 -9.45 -7.80 -14.09
CA HIS A 66 -10.72 -7.17 -14.46
C HIS A 66 -11.35 -7.90 -15.64
N ALA A 67 -12.67 -8.12 -15.56
CA ALA A 67 -13.44 -8.84 -16.58
C ALA A 67 -13.64 -8.04 -17.88
N GLY A 68 -13.46 -6.71 -17.86
CA GLY A 68 -13.65 -5.87 -19.04
C GLY A 68 -13.34 -4.40 -18.78
N ILE A 69 -13.39 -3.60 -19.87
CA ILE A 69 -12.93 -2.22 -19.85
C ILE A 69 -13.76 -1.31 -18.93
N PHE A 70 -15.07 -1.47 -18.89
CA PHE A 70 -15.91 -0.70 -17.98
C PHE A 70 -15.68 -1.11 -16.52
N HIS A 71 -15.41 -2.40 -16.28
CA HIS A 71 -15.12 -2.88 -14.93
C HIS A 71 -13.84 -2.24 -14.37
N ILE A 72 -12.75 -2.21 -15.15
CA ILE A 72 -11.53 -1.52 -14.69
C ILE A 72 -11.73 0.00 -14.61
N LEU A 73 -12.39 0.61 -15.59
CA LEU A 73 -12.59 2.05 -15.65
C LEU A 73 -13.30 2.56 -14.38
N PHE A 74 -14.44 1.96 -14.01
CA PHE A 74 -15.18 2.37 -12.82
C PHE A 74 -14.42 2.08 -11.53
N ASN A 75 -13.72 0.94 -11.43
CA ASN A 75 -12.89 0.64 -10.26
C ASN A 75 -11.77 1.69 -10.09
N MET A 76 -11.06 2.04 -11.16
CA MET A 76 -9.97 3.02 -11.09
C MET A 76 -10.48 4.43 -10.83
N LEU A 77 -11.64 4.80 -11.36
CA LEU A 77 -12.25 6.10 -11.10
C LEU A 77 -12.62 6.24 -9.61
N TRP A 78 -13.31 5.25 -9.04
CA TRP A 78 -13.66 5.23 -7.63
C TRP A 78 -12.41 5.16 -6.73
N LEU A 79 -11.44 4.33 -7.09
CA LEU A 79 -10.18 4.24 -6.36
C LEU A 79 -9.43 5.57 -6.36
N TYR A 80 -9.41 6.29 -7.50
CA TYR A 80 -8.77 7.59 -7.59
C TYR A 80 -9.40 8.61 -6.63
N TRP A 81 -10.70 8.77 -6.66
CA TRP A 81 -11.39 9.77 -5.84
C TRP A 81 -11.41 9.41 -4.35
N LEU A 82 -11.87 8.21 -4.02
CA LEU A 82 -12.00 7.76 -2.65
C LEU A 82 -10.63 7.49 -2.02
N GLY A 83 -9.72 6.86 -2.75
CA GLY A 83 -8.38 6.56 -2.28
C GLY A 83 -7.56 7.82 -2.02
N LYS A 84 -7.66 8.82 -2.89
CA LYS A 84 -7.02 10.13 -2.67
C LYS A 84 -7.56 10.78 -1.39
N SER A 85 -8.88 10.82 -1.21
CA SER A 85 -9.48 11.35 -0.01
C SER A 85 -9.02 10.58 1.24
N LEU A 86 -9.02 9.25 1.23
CA LEU A 86 -8.53 8.46 2.36
C LEU A 86 -7.05 8.72 2.65
N SER A 87 -6.23 8.92 1.62
CA SER A 87 -4.81 9.26 1.75
C SER A 87 -4.59 10.60 2.43
N GLU A 88 -5.43 11.60 2.15
CA GLU A 88 -5.37 12.91 2.80
C GLU A 88 -5.64 12.84 4.32
N TYR A 89 -6.54 11.95 4.75
CA TYR A 89 -6.88 11.78 6.18
C TYR A 89 -5.98 10.78 6.91
N GLN A 90 -5.52 9.72 6.24
CA GLN A 90 -4.88 8.57 6.90
C GLN A 90 -3.45 8.29 6.40
N GLY A 91 -3.03 8.95 5.31
CA GLY A 91 -1.75 8.71 4.65
C GLY A 91 -1.76 7.50 3.70
N ASP A 92 -0.81 7.51 2.79
CA ASP A 92 -0.67 6.55 1.69
C ASP A 92 -0.58 5.08 2.14
N THR A 93 0.19 4.81 3.20
CA THR A 93 0.38 3.44 3.69
C THR A 93 -0.93 2.78 4.12
N LYS A 94 -1.83 3.55 4.72
CA LYS A 94 -3.13 3.04 5.18
C LYS A 94 -4.11 2.82 4.04
N VAL A 95 -3.99 3.55 2.93
CA VAL A 95 -4.73 3.27 1.69
C VAL A 95 -4.38 1.88 1.15
N TRP A 96 -3.07 1.54 1.08
CA TRP A 96 -2.63 0.22 0.67
C TRP A 96 -3.19 -0.89 1.57
N TYR A 97 -3.08 -0.73 2.87
CA TYR A 97 -3.60 -1.74 3.81
C TYR A 97 -5.13 -1.88 3.71
N THR A 98 -5.85 -0.76 3.63
CA THR A 98 -7.32 -0.80 3.51
C THR A 98 -7.73 -1.51 2.23
N TYR A 99 -7.07 -1.24 1.09
CA TYR A 99 -7.32 -1.90 -0.18
C TYR A 99 -7.03 -3.41 -0.12
N VAL A 100 -5.85 -3.78 0.34
CA VAL A 100 -5.42 -5.20 0.36
C VAL A 100 -6.25 -6.01 1.35
N PHE A 101 -6.38 -5.56 2.59
CA PHE A 101 -7.14 -6.31 3.60
C PHE A 101 -8.65 -6.31 3.31
N GLY A 102 -9.18 -5.24 2.70
CA GLY A 102 -10.56 -5.22 2.20
C GLY A 102 -10.78 -6.24 1.10
N GLY A 103 -9.85 -6.33 0.15
CA GLY A 103 -9.87 -7.39 -0.86
C GLY A 103 -9.75 -8.79 -0.24
N LEU A 104 -8.81 -9.01 0.69
CA LEU A 104 -8.65 -10.30 1.37
C LEU A 104 -9.95 -10.73 2.06
N LEU A 105 -10.56 -9.86 2.87
CA LEU A 105 -11.83 -10.19 3.54
C LEU A 105 -12.97 -10.39 2.56
N GLY A 106 -13.02 -9.57 1.48
CA GLY A 106 -13.98 -9.74 0.39
C GLY A 106 -13.86 -11.11 -0.28
N GLY A 107 -12.65 -11.50 -0.66
CA GLY A 107 -12.37 -12.80 -1.24
C GLY A 107 -12.70 -13.97 -0.30
N MET A 108 -12.36 -13.84 0.99
CA MET A 108 -12.72 -14.85 2.00
C MET A 108 -14.24 -14.98 2.14
N LEU A 109 -14.98 -13.85 2.21
CA LEU A 109 -16.43 -13.88 2.33
C LEU A 109 -17.09 -14.50 1.10
N PHE A 110 -16.62 -14.21 -0.10
CA PHE A 110 -17.02 -14.88 -1.34
C PHE A 110 -16.86 -16.40 -1.22
N MET A 111 -15.69 -16.89 -0.82
CA MET A 111 -15.42 -18.32 -0.68
C MET A 111 -16.33 -18.97 0.39
N ILE A 112 -16.42 -18.35 1.57
CA ILE A 112 -17.27 -18.85 2.65
C ILE A 112 -18.71 -18.98 2.17
N ALA A 113 -19.25 -17.94 1.53
CA ALA A 113 -20.63 -17.94 1.05
C ALA A 113 -20.90 -19.06 0.03
N PHE A 114 -19.98 -19.26 -0.93
CA PHE A 114 -20.14 -20.30 -1.94
C PHE A 114 -20.08 -21.72 -1.35
N ASN A 115 -19.34 -21.91 -0.26
CA ASN A 115 -19.26 -23.22 0.39
C ASN A 115 -20.36 -23.47 1.43
N VAL A 116 -20.93 -22.40 2.03
CA VAL A 116 -21.96 -22.51 3.07
C VAL A 116 -23.36 -22.54 2.48
N PHE A 117 -23.69 -21.61 1.56
CA PHE A 117 -25.07 -21.50 1.06
C PHE A 117 -25.37 -22.52 -0.03
N PRO A 118 -26.48 -23.30 0.12
CA PRO A 118 -26.86 -24.38 -0.81
C PRO A 118 -27.00 -23.93 -2.26
N VAL A 119 -27.50 -22.70 -2.50
CA VAL A 119 -27.72 -22.14 -3.83
C VAL A 119 -26.45 -22.05 -4.67
N PHE A 120 -25.28 -21.91 -4.04
CA PHE A 120 -24.00 -21.77 -4.73
C PHE A 120 -23.26 -23.09 -4.89
N LYS A 121 -23.61 -24.14 -4.12
CA LYS A 121 -22.91 -25.43 -4.14
C LYS A 121 -22.73 -26.04 -5.54
N PRO A 122 -23.72 -26.00 -6.44
CA PRO A 122 -23.58 -26.58 -7.78
C PRO A 122 -22.53 -25.86 -8.65
N THR A 123 -22.17 -24.62 -8.29
CA THR A 123 -21.30 -23.75 -9.11
C THR A 123 -19.88 -23.60 -8.55
N ILE A 124 -19.57 -24.16 -7.38
CA ILE A 124 -18.27 -23.98 -6.68
C ILE A 124 -17.07 -24.29 -7.59
N SER A 125 -17.15 -25.36 -8.38
CA SER A 125 -16.00 -25.85 -9.18
C SER A 125 -15.63 -24.94 -10.35
N TYR A 126 -16.53 -24.06 -10.79
CA TYR A 126 -16.33 -23.16 -11.93
C TYR A 126 -16.59 -21.67 -11.61
N SER A 127 -16.85 -21.34 -10.36
CA SER A 127 -17.02 -19.95 -9.92
C SER A 127 -15.67 -19.35 -9.51
N TYR A 128 -15.39 -18.17 -10.05
CA TYR A 128 -14.18 -17.39 -9.77
C TYR A 128 -14.53 -15.93 -9.54
N ALA A 129 -13.80 -15.29 -8.63
CA ALA A 129 -13.90 -13.83 -8.44
C ALA A 129 -12.68 -13.12 -9.06
N VAL A 130 -12.94 -11.90 -9.58
CA VAL A 130 -11.95 -10.96 -10.10
C VAL A 130 -12.39 -9.52 -9.79
N GLY A 131 -11.46 -8.64 -9.49
CA GLY A 131 -11.73 -7.20 -9.39
C GLY A 131 -11.12 -6.53 -8.18
N ALA A 132 -10.78 -5.26 -8.36
CA ALA A 132 -10.32 -4.33 -7.32
C ALA A 132 -11.46 -3.93 -6.36
N SER A 133 -12.70 -4.20 -6.72
CA SER A 133 -13.90 -3.59 -6.16
C SER A 133 -14.12 -3.85 -4.67
N ALA A 134 -13.75 -5.02 -4.14
CA ALA A 134 -13.81 -5.29 -2.69
C ALA A 134 -12.85 -4.35 -1.91
N GLY A 135 -11.63 -4.11 -2.42
CA GLY A 135 -10.71 -3.13 -1.86
C GLY A 135 -11.22 -1.69 -1.98
N VAL A 136 -11.87 -1.34 -3.11
CA VAL A 136 -12.51 -0.03 -3.31
C VAL A 136 -13.68 0.17 -2.34
N MET A 137 -14.50 -0.87 -2.13
CA MET A 137 -15.60 -0.84 -1.14
C MET A 137 -15.09 -0.67 0.28
N ALA A 138 -13.94 -1.26 0.62
CA ALA A 138 -13.29 -1.05 1.91
C ALA A 138 -12.87 0.42 2.08
N ILE A 139 -12.29 1.05 1.06
CA ILE A 139 -11.93 2.46 1.08
C ILE A 139 -13.17 3.36 1.20
N LEU A 140 -14.24 3.07 0.45
CA LEU A 140 -15.50 3.81 0.53
C LEU A 140 -16.09 3.77 1.95
N THR A 141 -16.21 2.58 2.52
CA THR A 141 -16.78 2.40 3.86
C THR A 141 -15.88 2.96 4.96
N ALA A 142 -14.56 2.88 4.81
CA ALA A 142 -13.62 3.55 5.69
C ALA A 142 -13.84 5.06 5.71
N LEU A 143 -13.97 5.70 4.54
CA LEU A 143 -14.29 7.13 4.44
C LEU A 143 -15.64 7.47 5.03
N ALA A 144 -16.68 6.72 4.71
CA ALA A 144 -18.02 6.95 5.25
C ALA A 144 -18.07 6.82 6.78
N THR A 145 -17.25 5.95 7.34
CA THR A 145 -17.12 5.80 8.80
C THR A 145 -16.29 6.92 9.40
N LEU A 146 -15.23 7.37 8.70
CA LEU A 146 -14.32 8.42 9.16
C LEU A 146 -15.00 9.80 9.14
N ILE A 147 -15.59 10.16 8.01
CA ILE A 147 -16.19 11.47 7.69
C ILE A 147 -17.63 11.34 7.19
N PRO A 148 -18.57 10.82 7.99
CA PRO A 148 -19.92 10.42 7.54
C PRO A 148 -20.76 11.57 7.00
N ASN A 149 -20.51 12.80 7.45
CA ASN A 149 -21.29 13.98 7.06
C ASN A 149 -20.64 14.78 5.91
N GLN A 150 -19.45 14.34 5.42
CA GLN A 150 -18.84 14.94 4.23
C GLN A 150 -19.81 14.83 3.05
N ARG A 151 -20.03 15.97 2.37
CA ARG A 151 -20.83 16.01 1.15
C ARG A 151 -19.98 15.67 -0.05
N ILE A 152 -20.51 14.83 -0.93
CA ILE A 152 -19.96 14.53 -2.25
C ILE A 152 -20.97 14.99 -3.30
N VAL A 153 -20.49 15.51 -4.42
CA VAL A 153 -21.34 15.94 -5.53
C VAL A 153 -21.39 14.81 -6.56
N LEU A 154 -22.57 14.25 -6.76
CA LEU A 154 -22.84 13.27 -7.80
C LEU A 154 -23.39 13.99 -9.03
N PHE A 155 -22.80 13.76 -10.19
CA PHE A 155 -23.09 14.50 -11.45
C PHE A 155 -24.58 14.57 -11.78
N LEU A 156 -25.35 13.49 -11.52
CA LEU A 156 -26.79 13.43 -11.85
C LEU A 156 -27.72 13.65 -10.64
N PHE A 157 -27.21 13.48 -9.40
CA PHE A 157 -28.04 13.43 -8.19
C PHE A 157 -27.78 14.58 -7.22
N GLY A 158 -26.83 15.48 -7.56
CA GLY A 158 -26.47 16.60 -6.69
C GLY A 158 -25.66 16.18 -5.48
N GLU A 159 -25.79 16.93 -4.37
CA GLU A 159 -25.04 16.69 -3.14
C GLU A 159 -25.69 15.60 -2.26
N ILE A 160 -24.88 14.63 -1.87
CA ILE A 160 -25.26 13.59 -0.91
C ILE A 160 -24.19 13.45 0.19
N LYS A 161 -24.57 13.13 1.41
CA LYS A 161 -23.63 12.83 2.48
C LYS A 161 -23.00 11.45 2.25
N MET A 162 -21.69 11.31 2.53
CA MET A 162 -20.92 10.09 2.34
C MET A 162 -21.60 8.86 2.97
N LYS A 163 -22.14 8.97 4.17
CA LYS A 163 -22.85 7.87 4.84
C LYS A 163 -24.05 7.35 4.06
N TRP A 164 -24.86 8.24 3.46
CA TRP A 164 -26.05 7.85 2.71
C TRP A 164 -25.66 7.25 1.35
N PHE A 165 -24.68 7.84 0.69
CA PHE A 165 -24.14 7.28 -0.54
C PHE A 165 -23.64 5.84 -0.33
N THR A 166 -22.81 5.63 0.71
CA THR A 166 -22.28 4.30 1.03
C THR A 166 -23.37 3.30 1.41
N LEU A 167 -24.39 3.75 2.17
CA LEU A 167 -25.52 2.89 2.52
C LEU A 167 -26.32 2.45 1.28
N ILE A 168 -26.54 3.37 0.33
CA ILE A 168 -27.22 3.06 -0.93
C ILE A 168 -26.41 2.03 -1.74
N VAL A 169 -25.10 2.25 -1.89
CA VAL A 169 -24.21 1.30 -2.61
C VAL A 169 -24.24 -0.07 -1.95
N PHE A 170 -24.12 -0.12 -0.62
CA PHE A 170 -24.19 -1.38 0.13
C PHE A 170 -25.56 -2.08 -0.02
N ALA A 171 -26.66 -1.33 0.03
CA ALA A 171 -28.01 -1.88 -0.17
C ALA A 171 -28.19 -2.45 -1.59
N ILE A 172 -27.67 -1.78 -2.61
CA ILE A 172 -27.69 -2.28 -3.98
C ILE A 172 -26.90 -3.59 -4.08
N ASP A 173 -25.67 -3.64 -3.54
CA ASP A 173 -24.87 -4.87 -3.52
C ASP A 173 -25.60 -6.02 -2.84
N PHE A 174 -26.23 -5.75 -1.69
CA PHE A 174 -26.98 -6.76 -0.96
C PHE A 174 -28.20 -7.29 -1.77
N LEU A 175 -28.98 -6.41 -2.38
CA LEU A 175 -30.13 -6.79 -3.18
C LEU A 175 -29.75 -7.53 -4.46
N MET A 176 -28.55 -7.28 -5.00
CA MET A 176 -28.10 -7.91 -6.23
C MET A 176 -27.37 -9.26 -6.03
N ILE A 177 -27.29 -9.77 -4.80
CA ILE A 177 -26.70 -11.10 -4.53
C ILE A 177 -27.42 -12.22 -5.30
N GLY A 178 -28.74 -12.08 -5.53
CA GLY A 178 -29.50 -13.03 -6.34
C GLY A 178 -29.27 -12.95 -7.85
N GLY A 179 -28.46 -12.01 -8.33
CA GLY A 179 -28.20 -11.79 -9.76
C GLY A 179 -27.01 -12.56 -10.32
N ASN A 180 -26.63 -12.21 -11.55
CA ASN A 180 -25.60 -12.92 -12.30
C ASN A 180 -24.18 -12.81 -11.72
N ASN A 181 -23.91 -11.82 -10.84
CA ASN A 181 -22.59 -11.58 -10.22
C ASN A 181 -22.66 -11.67 -8.69
N ALA A 182 -23.37 -12.66 -8.17
CA ALA A 182 -23.52 -12.88 -6.72
C ALA A 182 -22.17 -12.86 -5.98
N GLY A 183 -21.16 -13.50 -6.52
CA GLY A 183 -19.82 -13.57 -5.93
C GLY A 183 -19.16 -12.19 -5.78
N GLY A 184 -19.29 -11.33 -6.77
CA GLY A 184 -18.78 -9.95 -6.73
C GLY A 184 -19.48 -9.13 -5.64
N HIS A 185 -20.81 -9.17 -5.57
CA HIS A 185 -21.61 -8.47 -4.56
C HIS A 185 -21.29 -8.93 -3.14
N ILE A 186 -21.10 -10.24 -2.93
CA ILE A 186 -20.67 -10.80 -1.64
C ILE A 186 -19.25 -10.31 -1.26
N ALA A 187 -18.33 -10.28 -2.23
CA ALA A 187 -16.98 -9.78 -1.99
C ALA A 187 -16.99 -8.28 -1.62
N HIS A 188 -17.85 -7.46 -2.25
CA HIS A 188 -18.05 -6.06 -1.89
C HIS A 188 -18.50 -5.88 -0.44
N ILE A 189 -19.42 -6.71 0.03
CA ILE A 189 -19.90 -6.71 1.42
C ILE A 189 -18.72 -7.00 2.36
N GLY A 190 -17.86 -7.98 2.03
CA GLY A 190 -16.66 -8.27 2.82
C GLY A 190 -15.70 -7.08 2.89
N GLY A 191 -15.48 -6.42 1.75
CA GLY A 191 -14.69 -5.18 1.71
C GLY A 191 -15.32 -4.07 2.57
N ALA A 192 -16.63 -3.88 2.48
CA ALA A 192 -17.36 -2.89 3.28
C ALA A 192 -17.23 -3.16 4.79
N ILE A 193 -17.37 -4.40 5.22
CA ILE A 193 -17.17 -4.82 6.62
C ILE A 193 -15.75 -4.46 7.09
N TRP A 194 -14.72 -4.73 6.26
CA TRP A 194 -13.36 -4.39 6.63
C TRP A 194 -13.16 -2.89 6.83
N GLY A 195 -13.61 -2.07 5.90
CA GLY A 195 -13.45 -0.61 5.98
C GLY A 195 -14.14 -0.02 7.21
N PHE A 196 -15.37 -0.49 7.52
CA PHE A 196 -16.10 -0.11 8.72
C PHE A 196 -15.37 -0.52 10.00
N LEU A 197 -14.93 -1.78 10.09
CA LEU A 197 -14.24 -2.33 11.24
C LEU A 197 -12.93 -1.58 11.52
N TYR A 198 -12.12 -1.37 10.47
CA TYR A 198 -10.86 -0.66 10.58
C TYR A 198 -11.02 0.72 11.22
N ILE A 199 -11.90 1.56 10.70
CA ILE A 199 -12.09 2.93 11.22
C ILE A 199 -12.78 2.93 12.59
N THR A 200 -13.67 1.99 12.83
CA THR A 200 -14.32 1.86 14.15
C THR A 200 -13.30 1.51 15.24
N LEU A 201 -12.37 0.59 14.96
CA LEU A 201 -11.28 0.26 15.88
C LEU A 201 -10.30 1.43 16.04
N LEU A 202 -9.97 2.10 14.93
CA LEU A 202 -9.09 3.27 14.96
C LEU A 202 -9.67 4.40 15.83
N LYS A 203 -10.99 4.66 15.75
CA LYS A 203 -11.67 5.64 16.60
C LYS A 203 -11.64 5.27 18.10
N ARG A 204 -11.44 4.00 18.43
CA ARG A 204 -11.23 3.50 19.80
C ARG A 204 -9.75 3.49 20.22
N GLY A 205 -8.86 4.07 19.41
CA GLY A 205 -7.41 4.09 19.66
C GLY A 205 -6.66 2.82 19.24
N ILE A 206 -7.32 1.89 18.54
CA ILE A 206 -6.71 0.62 18.10
C ILE A 206 -6.37 0.72 16.62
N ASP A 207 -5.09 0.96 16.31
CA ASP A 207 -4.60 0.92 14.92
C ASP A 207 -4.14 -0.49 14.57
N ILE A 208 -5.02 -1.26 13.92
CA ILE A 208 -4.75 -2.65 13.51
C ILE A 208 -3.65 -2.78 12.44
N TYR A 209 -3.26 -1.68 11.79
CA TYR A 209 -2.17 -1.67 10.82
C TYR A 209 -0.79 -1.38 11.43
N MET A 210 -0.74 -0.89 12.68
CA MET A 210 0.51 -0.55 13.35
C MET A 210 1.52 -1.73 13.43
N PRO A 211 1.11 -2.98 13.74
CA PRO A 211 2.04 -4.11 13.77
C PRO A 211 2.70 -4.34 12.40
N PHE A 212 1.93 -4.25 11.31
CA PHE A 212 2.44 -4.42 9.95
C PHE A 212 3.40 -3.28 9.57
N GLN A 213 3.07 -2.04 9.92
CA GLN A 213 3.93 -0.88 9.68
C GLN A 213 5.27 -1.03 10.41
N ARG A 214 5.26 -1.44 11.67
CA ARG A 214 6.48 -1.70 12.46
C ARG A 214 7.31 -2.82 11.86
N PHE A 215 6.69 -3.91 11.45
CA PHE A 215 7.37 -5.04 10.81
C PHE A 215 8.08 -4.62 9.52
N PHE A 216 7.40 -3.91 8.61
CA PHE A 216 8.01 -3.45 7.36
C PHE A 216 9.07 -2.37 7.58
N ALA A 217 8.90 -1.49 8.58
CA ALA A 217 9.93 -0.52 8.97
C ALA A 217 11.21 -1.22 9.47
N GLN A 218 11.08 -2.24 10.31
CA GLN A 218 12.21 -3.04 10.79
C GLN A 218 12.92 -3.77 9.65
N LEU A 219 12.18 -4.37 8.70
CA LEU A 219 12.76 -5.00 7.51
C LEU A 219 13.54 -4.00 6.65
N LYS A 220 13.01 -2.79 6.45
CA LYS A 220 13.69 -1.73 5.72
C LYS A 220 14.98 -1.32 6.42
N GLN A 221 14.94 -1.12 7.73
CA GLN A 221 16.10 -0.76 8.54
C GLN A 221 17.18 -1.85 8.51
N TYR A 222 16.78 -3.12 8.57
CA TYR A 222 17.72 -4.25 8.44
C TYR A 222 18.42 -4.26 7.07
N ARG A 223 17.68 -4.01 5.98
CA ARG A 223 18.25 -3.93 4.62
C ARG A 223 19.19 -2.75 4.43
N THR A 224 18.89 -1.60 5.00
CA THR A 224 19.76 -0.40 4.92
C THR A 224 21.02 -0.59 5.77
N ARG A 225 20.93 -1.19 6.96
CA ARG A 225 22.08 -1.54 7.80
C ARG A 225 23.06 -2.48 7.07
N LYS A 226 22.55 -3.52 6.38
CA LYS A 226 23.38 -4.43 5.58
C LYS A 226 24.09 -3.71 4.41
N LYS A 227 23.43 -2.75 3.76
CA LYS A 227 24.04 -1.95 2.70
C LYS A 227 25.12 -0.99 3.24
N GLY A 228 24.85 -0.34 4.37
CA GLY A 228 25.82 0.54 5.04
C GLY A 228 27.08 -0.21 5.51
N MET A 229 26.94 -1.40 6.11
CA MET A 229 28.10 -2.22 6.50
C MET A 229 28.94 -2.70 5.32
N LYS A 230 28.34 -2.97 4.14
CA LYS A 230 29.11 -3.33 2.93
C LYS A 230 29.94 -2.17 2.40
N ILE A 231 29.42 -0.94 2.46
CA ILE A 231 30.12 0.25 1.99
C ILE A 231 31.27 0.62 2.94
N VAL A 232 31.05 0.55 4.25
CA VAL A 232 32.12 0.82 5.26
C VAL A 232 33.23 -0.24 5.19
N HIS A 233 32.89 -1.52 4.99
CA HIS A 233 33.91 -2.57 4.86
C HIS A 233 34.69 -2.46 3.55
N SER A 234 34.07 -2.01 2.45
CA SER A 234 34.76 -1.80 1.17
C SER A 234 35.62 -0.54 1.18
N ALA A 235 35.15 0.55 1.79
CA ALA A 235 35.95 1.77 1.94
C ALA A 235 37.15 1.55 2.87
N TYR A 236 36.97 0.83 3.97
CA TYR A 236 38.05 0.52 4.91
C TYR A 236 39.12 -0.42 4.31
N SER A 237 38.69 -1.41 3.50
CA SER A 237 39.62 -2.31 2.82
C SER A 237 40.41 -1.65 1.70
N VAL A 238 39.80 -0.71 0.98
CA VAL A 238 40.49 0.08 -0.07
C VAL A 238 41.46 1.08 0.57
N GLU A 239 41.10 1.72 1.67
CA GLU A 239 41.98 2.65 2.37
C GLU A 239 43.15 1.92 3.06
N TYR A 240 42.93 0.71 3.59
CA TYR A 240 44.01 -0.09 4.20
C TYR A 240 44.99 -0.63 3.16
N GLN A 241 44.50 -1.04 1.97
CA GLN A 241 45.40 -1.47 0.88
C GLN A 241 46.15 -0.31 0.25
N SER A 242 45.56 0.89 0.16
CA SER A 242 46.28 2.06 -0.35
C SER A 242 47.34 2.59 0.64
N LYS A 243 47.07 2.51 1.96
CA LYS A 243 48.07 2.87 3.00
C LYS A 243 49.19 1.86 3.14
N ALA A 244 48.95 0.56 2.96
CA ALA A 244 49.97 -0.48 3.02
C ALA A 244 51.00 -0.35 1.88
N GLY A 245 50.59 0.11 0.69
CA GLY A 245 51.50 0.41 -0.43
C GLY A 245 52.31 1.70 -0.27
N TYR A 246 51.80 2.66 0.53
CA TYR A 246 52.47 3.97 0.73
C TYR A 246 53.44 4.00 1.92
N ILE A 247 53.31 3.07 2.88
CA ILE A 247 54.14 3.03 4.10
C ILE A 247 55.53 2.43 3.85
N SER A 248 55.78 1.75 2.72
CA SER A 248 57.11 1.21 2.41
C SER A 248 58.04 2.22 1.77
N GLU A 249 57.60 3.40 1.39
CA GLU A 249 58.45 4.37 0.65
C GLU A 249 58.69 5.72 1.34
N HIS A 250 58.01 6.01 2.48
CA HIS A 250 58.12 7.33 3.14
C HIS A 250 58.13 7.25 4.67
N ILE A 251 59.09 6.51 5.26
CA ILE A 251 59.48 6.67 6.67
C ILE A 251 60.64 7.70 6.81
N GLU A 252 60.61 8.75 6.05
CA GLU A 252 61.37 9.94 6.36
C GLU A 252 60.57 11.19 6.02
N ARG A 253 60.35 12.02 7.05
CA ARG A 253 59.68 13.33 7.10
C ARG A 253 58.13 13.25 7.14
N VAL A 254 57.56 13.55 8.28
CA VAL A 254 56.95 14.83 8.60
C VAL A 254 56.42 14.85 10.02
N GLN A 255 57.05 15.55 10.90
CA GLN A 255 56.36 16.29 11.96
C GLN A 255 55.60 17.43 11.30
N VAL A 256 54.32 17.55 11.48
CA VAL A 256 53.59 18.82 11.44
C VAL A 256 52.14 18.67 11.92
N SER A 257 51.82 19.35 13.00
CA SER A 257 50.61 20.07 13.39
C SER A 257 49.24 19.45 13.15
N SER A 258 48.69 18.99 14.25
CA SER A 258 47.26 18.99 14.53
C SER A 258 46.68 20.40 14.47
N GLN A 259 45.68 20.58 13.61
CA GLN A 259 44.56 21.53 13.80
C GLN A 259 43.60 21.41 12.64
N ASN A 260 42.49 20.72 12.89
CA ASN A 260 41.14 21.15 12.54
C ASN A 260 40.15 20.07 13.03
N ASP A 261 39.60 20.33 14.20
CA ASP A 261 38.49 19.58 14.78
C ASP A 261 37.19 19.94 14.02
N ASP A 262 36.79 19.09 13.10
CA ASP A 262 35.39 19.04 12.67
C ASP A 262 34.64 18.05 13.60
N GLU A 263 34.44 18.44 14.85
CA GLU A 263 33.61 17.71 15.79
C GLU A 263 32.15 17.72 15.30
N ILE A 264 31.60 16.51 15.10
CA ILE A 264 30.14 16.33 14.91
C ILE A 264 29.47 16.76 16.20
N PRO A 265 28.48 17.68 16.15
CA PRO A 265 27.81 18.18 17.35
C PRO A 265 27.18 17.04 18.14
N THR A 266 27.32 17.05 19.45
CA THR A 266 26.70 16.05 20.33
C THR A 266 25.19 16.27 20.42
N GLN A 267 24.42 15.21 20.71
CA GLN A 267 22.96 15.30 20.88
C GLN A 267 22.60 16.31 22.00
N GLU A 268 23.40 16.36 23.08
CA GLU A 268 23.18 17.28 24.19
C GLU A 268 23.37 18.77 23.80
N GLU A 269 24.30 19.05 22.88
CA GLU A 269 24.48 20.41 22.35
C GLU A 269 23.30 20.82 21.47
N ILE A 270 22.79 19.92 20.65
CA ILE A 270 21.61 20.16 19.81
C ILE A 270 20.37 20.40 20.67
N ASP A 271 20.13 19.55 21.68
CA ASP A 271 18.98 19.69 22.58
C ASP A 271 19.03 21.04 23.34
N ARG A 272 20.20 21.46 23.79
CA ARG A 272 20.38 22.78 24.45
C ARG A 272 20.07 23.96 23.50
N ILE A 273 20.43 23.85 22.22
CA ILE A 273 20.10 24.87 21.22
C ILE A 273 18.60 24.89 20.93
N LEU A 274 17.95 23.73 20.86
CA LEU A 274 16.51 23.62 20.66
C LEU A 274 15.72 24.17 21.84
N ASP A 275 16.11 23.90 23.07
CA ASP A 275 15.51 24.47 24.29
C ASP A 275 15.62 26.01 24.31
N LYS A 276 16.77 26.55 23.91
CA LYS A 276 16.98 28.00 23.79
C LYS A 276 16.07 28.63 22.72
N ILE A 277 15.81 27.92 21.62
CA ILE A 277 14.85 28.37 20.59
C ILE A 277 13.44 28.40 21.14
N LEU A 278 13.05 27.35 21.92
CA LEU A 278 11.73 27.27 22.52
C LEU A 278 11.49 28.40 23.56
N GLU A 279 12.51 28.76 24.37
CA GLU A 279 12.37 29.78 25.39
C GLU A 279 12.46 31.21 24.84
N LYS A 280 13.38 31.48 23.89
CA LYS A 280 13.78 32.85 23.49
C LYS A 280 13.65 33.15 22.00
N GLY A 281 13.13 32.18 21.23
CA GLY A 281 12.97 32.28 19.78
C GLY A 281 14.25 32.12 18.98
N ILE A 282 14.14 31.84 17.69
CA ILE A 282 15.25 31.56 16.77
C ILE A 282 16.27 32.74 16.63
N HIS A 283 15.80 33.96 16.90
CA HIS A 283 16.64 35.14 16.81
C HIS A 283 17.67 35.26 17.95
N SER A 284 17.50 34.50 19.03
CA SER A 284 18.42 34.46 20.18
C SER A 284 19.69 33.64 19.95
N LEU A 285 19.77 32.92 18.85
CA LEU A 285 20.90 32.06 18.53
C LEU A 285 22.13 32.87 18.10
N THR A 286 23.27 32.52 18.68
CA THR A 286 24.61 33.04 18.24
C THR A 286 24.98 32.47 16.87
N LYS A 287 25.97 33.09 16.21
CA LYS A 287 26.46 32.61 14.91
C LYS A 287 26.95 31.17 14.97
N LYS A 288 27.67 30.80 16.04
CA LYS A 288 28.20 29.45 16.26
C LYS A 288 27.06 28.41 16.44
N GLU A 289 26.02 28.75 17.21
CA GLU A 289 24.83 27.85 17.40
C GLU A 289 24.07 27.65 16.10
N ARG A 290 23.98 28.65 15.23
CA ARG A 290 23.35 28.50 13.90
C ARG A 290 24.16 27.61 12.96
N GLU A 291 25.48 27.72 12.99
CA GLU A 291 26.40 26.86 12.22
C GLU A 291 26.32 25.41 12.70
N THR A 292 26.26 25.18 14.02
CA THR A 292 26.08 23.86 14.62
C THR A 292 24.74 23.23 14.19
N LEU A 293 23.65 24.00 14.21
CA LEU A 293 22.35 23.51 13.78
C LEU A 293 22.28 23.22 12.27
N SER A 294 22.98 23.99 11.43
CA SER A 294 23.03 23.77 9.99
C SER A 294 23.78 22.48 9.63
N LYS A 295 24.87 22.16 10.33
CA LYS A 295 25.63 20.90 10.16
C LYS A 295 24.78 19.66 10.49
N PHE A 296 23.84 19.77 11.43
CA PHE A 296 22.96 18.67 11.81
C PHE A 296 21.84 18.40 10.77
N LYS A 297 21.50 19.39 9.95
CA LYS A 297 20.45 19.24 8.92
C LYS A 297 20.90 18.41 7.71
N ASP A 298 22.21 18.29 7.49
CA ASP A 298 22.81 17.60 6.34
C ASP A 298 23.26 16.15 6.67
N VAL A 299 22.94 15.64 7.86
CA VAL A 299 23.14 14.25 8.33
C VAL A 299 21.80 13.52 8.40
#